data_46e243b66f6f81991c90ae4f57b9b991
#
_entry.id   46e243b66f6f81991c90ae4f57b9b991
#
_cell.length_a   1.000
_cell.length_b   1.000
_cell.length_c   1.000
_cell.angle_alpha   90.00
_cell.angle_beta   90.00
_cell.angle_gamma   90.00
#
_symmetry.space_group_name_H-M   'P 1'
#
loop_
_entity.id
_entity.type
_entity.pdbx_description
1 polymer ?
#
loop_
_entity_poly.entity_id
_entity_poly.type
_entity_poly.pdbx_seq_one_letter_code
_entity_poly.pdbx_strand_id
1 'polypeptide(L)'
;MSTAETEAPSKLDLQVKIDSPTPCERHVVVTIPRAEIERYFRKSYDEIAPKADLPGFRPGKVPRKLLESRFKKTVADQVKSGLVMDSLQQITDGGEFSAIAEPDMDFGAVKLPDVGDFTFEFKIEVRPEFTTPDWNGLALTKSEYPVTDADVERQLQRTLERVTPGEPCDGEAQLGDR
;
A
#
# COMPACT_ATOMS: atom_id res chain seq x y z
N MET A 1 16.19 -2.56 33.46
CA MET A 1 15.07 -2.84 32.53
C MET A 1 14.40 -1.49 32.27
N SER A 2 14.78 -0.84 31.19
CA SER A 2 14.21 0.46 30.81
C SER A 2 13.15 0.16 29.74
N THR A 3 11.90 0.29 30.13
CA THR A 3 10.73 0.27 29.22
C THR A 3 10.85 1.49 28.32
N ALA A 4 11.18 1.24 27.05
CA ALA A 4 10.98 2.25 26.03
C ALA A 4 9.46 2.44 25.90
N GLU A 5 8.96 3.56 26.43
CA GLU A 5 7.63 4.05 26.12
C GLU A 5 7.62 4.35 24.61
N THR A 6 6.93 3.50 23.87
CA THR A 6 6.55 3.78 22.49
C THR A 6 5.52 4.91 22.57
N GLU A 7 5.96 6.15 22.45
CA GLU A 7 5.05 7.28 22.26
C GLU A 7 4.18 6.97 21.06
N ALA A 8 2.87 6.92 21.29
CA ALA A 8 1.88 6.81 20.21
C ALA A 8 2.15 7.95 19.21
N PRO A 9 2.09 7.70 17.90
CA PRO A 9 2.35 8.71 16.91
C PRO A 9 1.39 9.88 17.13
N SER A 10 1.93 11.03 17.52
CA SER A 10 1.12 12.24 17.69
C SER A 10 0.52 12.57 16.33
N LYS A 11 -0.82 12.68 16.26
CA LYS A 11 -1.55 13.02 15.03
C LYS A 11 -0.90 14.24 14.38
N LEU A 12 -0.66 14.12 13.07
CA LEU A 12 -0.21 15.22 12.23
C LEU A 12 -1.37 16.21 12.03
N ASP A 13 -1.06 17.49 12.05
CA ASP A 13 -1.99 18.52 11.62
C ASP A 13 -1.98 18.57 10.09
N LEU A 14 -2.99 17.95 9.46
CA LEU A 14 -3.10 17.79 8.02
C LEU A 14 -4.27 18.59 7.48
N GLN A 15 -4.04 19.31 6.39
CA GLN A 15 -5.12 19.84 5.58
C GLN A 15 -5.31 18.93 4.36
N VAL A 16 -6.44 18.22 4.33
CA VAL A 16 -6.76 17.27 3.27
C VAL A 16 -7.90 17.82 2.41
N LYS A 17 -7.70 17.82 1.10
CA LYS A 17 -8.75 18.10 0.12
C LYS A 17 -8.97 16.84 -0.71
N ILE A 18 -10.21 16.38 -0.78
CA ILE A 18 -10.59 15.17 -1.50
C ILE A 18 -11.54 15.56 -2.63
N ASP A 19 -11.11 15.32 -3.85
CA ASP A 19 -11.92 15.44 -5.05
C ASP A 19 -12.34 14.05 -5.53
N SER A 20 -13.56 13.94 -6.06
CA SER A 20 -14.14 12.68 -6.53
C SER A 20 -14.42 12.76 -8.04
N PRO A 21 -13.40 12.56 -8.89
CA PRO A 21 -13.59 12.62 -10.34
C PRO A 21 -14.50 11.49 -10.84
N THR A 22 -14.44 10.32 -10.22
CA THR A 22 -15.32 9.19 -10.51
C THR A 22 -15.83 8.55 -9.21
N PRO A 23 -16.89 7.72 -9.25
CA PRO A 23 -17.37 7.01 -8.06
C PRO A 23 -16.32 6.10 -7.42
N CYS A 24 -15.38 5.58 -8.22
CA CYS A 24 -14.37 4.61 -7.80
C CYS A 24 -12.99 5.24 -7.55
N GLU A 25 -12.79 6.51 -7.84
CA GLU A 25 -11.49 7.18 -7.73
C GLU A 25 -11.60 8.43 -6.86
N ARG A 26 -10.60 8.64 -6.03
CA ARG A 26 -10.42 9.87 -5.25
C ARG A 26 -9.06 10.48 -5.59
N HIS A 27 -9.07 11.77 -5.84
CA HIS A 27 -7.87 12.59 -5.95
C HIS A 27 -7.70 13.36 -4.65
N VAL A 28 -6.61 13.09 -3.96
CA VAL A 28 -6.36 13.63 -2.62
C VAL A 28 -5.16 14.57 -2.68
N VAL A 29 -5.36 15.79 -2.21
CA VAL A 29 -4.30 16.78 -2.04
C VAL A 29 -4.08 17.01 -0.56
N VAL A 30 -2.87 16.74 -0.10
CA VAL A 30 -2.48 16.85 1.31
C VAL A 30 -1.52 18.01 1.47
N THR A 31 -1.80 18.89 2.44
CA THR A 31 -0.92 19.98 2.82
C THR A 31 -0.51 19.83 4.27
N ILE A 32 0.80 19.78 4.52
CA ILE A 32 1.41 19.64 5.84
C ILE A 32 2.04 20.98 6.21
N PRO A 33 1.65 21.57 7.36
CA PRO A 33 2.19 22.84 7.81
C PRO A 33 3.69 22.75 8.13
N ARG A 34 4.40 23.87 7.94
CA ARG A 34 5.83 23.96 8.20
C ARG A 34 6.23 23.52 9.61
N ALA A 35 5.40 23.80 10.62
CA ALA A 35 5.67 23.43 12.01
C ALA A 35 5.85 21.90 12.18
N GLU A 36 5.03 21.10 11.48
CA GLU A 36 5.14 19.64 11.51
C GLU A 36 6.43 19.16 10.83
N ILE A 37 6.77 19.77 9.69
CA ILE A 37 8.01 19.45 8.97
C ILE A 37 9.22 19.70 9.87
N GLU A 38 9.26 20.82 10.58
CA GLU A 38 10.35 21.16 11.51
C GLU A 38 10.42 20.20 12.71
N ARG A 39 9.26 19.72 13.18
CA ARG A 39 9.19 18.68 14.21
C ARG A 39 9.86 17.40 13.75
N TYR A 40 9.57 16.95 12.54
CA TYR A 40 10.18 15.76 11.93
C TYR A 40 11.68 15.93 11.70
N PHE A 41 12.11 17.07 11.19
CA PHE A 41 13.55 17.36 11.07
C PHE A 41 14.26 17.32 12.43
N ARG A 42 13.67 17.91 13.46
CA ARG A 42 14.24 17.88 14.81
C ARG A 42 14.39 16.46 15.32
N LYS A 43 13.34 15.65 15.21
CA LYS A 43 13.34 14.25 15.62
C LYS A 43 14.40 13.44 14.86
N SER A 44 14.46 13.56 13.54
CA SER A 44 15.45 12.85 12.72
C SER A 44 16.90 13.25 13.05
N TYR A 45 17.18 14.52 13.30
CA TYR A 45 18.51 14.93 13.75
C TYR A 45 18.85 14.43 15.14
N ASP A 46 17.90 14.38 16.05
CA ASP A 46 18.09 13.87 17.41
C ASP A 46 18.35 12.35 17.40
N GLU A 47 17.76 11.61 16.48
CA GLU A 47 18.01 10.18 16.25
C GLU A 47 19.37 9.89 15.63
N ILE A 48 19.85 10.76 14.75
CA ILE A 48 21.14 10.61 14.07
C ILE A 48 22.30 11.07 14.98
N ALA A 49 22.09 12.07 15.81
CA ALA A 49 23.13 12.67 16.64
C ALA A 49 23.96 11.65 17.46
N PRO A 50 23.37 10.66 18.16
CA PRO A 50 24.14 9.67 18.91
C PRO A 50 24.91 8.69 18.06
N LYS A 51 24.48 8.47 16.81
CA LYS A 51 25.03 7.48 15.87
C LYS A 51 26.01 8.10 14.87
N ALA A 52 26.01 9.43 14.76
CA ALA A 52 26.82 10.13 13.78
C ALA A 52 28.31 9.99 14.12
N ASP A 53 29.06 9.40 13.17
CA ASP A 53 30.52 9.35 13.21
C ASP A 53 31.07 10.36 12.23
N LEU A 54 31.78 11.36 12.77
CA LEU A 54 32.43 12.40 11.98
C LEU A 54 33.90 12.51 12.37
N PRO A 55 34.82 12.54 11.40
CA PRO A 55 36.26 12.68 11.68
C PRO A 55 36.53 13.88 12.56
N GLY A 56 37.23 13.66 13.66
CA GLY A 56 37.60 14.71 14.62
C GLY A 56 36.61 14.95 15.78
N PHE A 57 35.51 14.22 15.81
CA PHE A 57 34.53 14.29 16.91
C PHE A 57 34.26 12.93 17.52
N ARG A 58 34.08 12.88 18.82
CA ARG A 58 33.63 11.67 19.52
C ARG A 58 32.16 11.41 19.16
N PRO A 59 31.75 10.15 18.87
CA PRO A 59 30.35 9.81 18.63
C PRO A 59 29.43 10.39 19.70
N GLY A 60 28.30 11.00 19.29
CA GLY A 60 27.35 11.66 20.17
C GLY A 60 27.73 13.06 20.69
N LYS A 61 28.88 13.60 20.30
CA LYS A 61 29.35 14.97 20.70
C LYS A 61 29.54 15.90 19.48
N VAL A 62 28.93 15.59 18.36
CA VAL A 62 28.99 16.40 17.14
C VAL A 62 28.08 17.62 17.29
N PRO A 63 28.56 18.84 16.97
CA PRO A 63 27.71 20.04 16.98
C PRO A 63 26.57 19.94 15.97
N ARG A 64 25.34 20.32 16.37
CA ARG A 64 24.13 20.22 15.54
C ARG A 64 24.29 20.88 14.17
N LYS A 65 24.89 22.05 14.09
CA LYS A 65 25.13 22.77 12.81
C LYS A 65 25.95 21.93 11.82
N LEU A 66 26.89 21.13 12.32
CA LEU A 66 27.73 20.28 11.48
C LEU A 66 26.95 19.06 10.99
N LEU A 67 26.10 18.48 11.84
CA LEU A 67 25.16 17.41 11.47
C LEU A 67 24.19 17.89 10.37
N GLU A 68 23.58 19.05 10.57
CA GLU A 68 22.65 19.66 9.60
C GLU A 68 23.34 19.90 8.25
N SER A 69 24.56 20.41 8.25
CA SER A 69 25.31 20.63 6.99
C SER A 69 25.67 19.34 6.29
N ARG A 70 26.10 18.31 7.02
CA ARG A 70 26.61 17.07 6.43
C ARG A 70 25.50 16.11 6.00
N PHE A 71 24.43 16.03 6.79
CA PHE A 71 23.34 15.07 6.58
C PHE A 71 22.06 15.71 6.03
N LYS A 72 22.10 16.99 5.61
CA LYS A 72 20.93 17.73 5.12
C LYS A 72 20.13 16.93 4.10
N LYS A 73 20.77 16.36 3.08
CA LYS A 73 20.11 15.64 1.99
C LYS A 73 19.49 14.33 2.49
N THR A 74 20.25 13.53 3.20
CA THR A 74 19.79 12.24 3.72
C THR A 74 18.61 12.41 4.70
N VAL A 75 18.71 13.40 5.59
CA VAL A 75 17.63 13.71 6.54
C VAL A 75 16.40 14.26 5.82
N ALA A 76 16.57 15.10 4.79
CA ALA A 76 15.45 15.61 4.01
C ALA A 76 14.70 14.48 3.28
N ASP A 77 15.41 13.51 2.69
CA ASP A 77 14.80 12.35 2.04
C ASP A 77 14.07 11.44 3.05
N GLN A 78 14.66 11.24 4.23
CA GLN A 78 14.05 10.46 5.31
C GLN A 78 12.79 11.15 5.86
N VAL A 79 12.86 12.45 6.13
CA VAL A 79 11.73 13.26 6.61
C VAL A 79 10.61 13.28 5.57
N LYS A 80 10.93 13.44 4.28
CA LYS A 80 9.96 13.38 3.20
C LYS A 80 9.20 12.05 3.21
N SER A 81 9.92 10.94 3.22
CA SER A 81 9.31 9.61 3.23
C SER A 81 8.46 9.38 4.50
N GLY A 82 8.95 9.78 5.66
CA GLY A 82 8.21 9.66 6.92
C GLY A 82 6.91 10.47 6.92
N LEU A 83 6.97 11.74 6.51
CA LEU A 83 5.79 12.61 6.43
C LEU A 83 4.73 12.06 5.48
N VAL A 84 5.15 11.58 4.30
CA VAL A 84 4.21 10.98 3.34
C VAL A 84 3.56 9.72 3.89
N MET A 85 4.35 8.80 4.45
CA MET A 85 3.83 7.54 4.99
C MET A 85 2.88 7.76 6.18
N ASP A 86 3.28 8.60 7.13
CA ASP A 86 2.47 8.88 8.33
C ASP A 86 1.17 9.62 7.96
N SER A 87 1.21 10.52 6.97
CA SER A 87 0.01 11.20 6.48
C SER A 87 -0.93 10.25 5.72
N LEU A 88 -0.41 9.36 4.87
CA LEU A 88 -1.21 8.35 4.20
C LEU A 88 -1.89 7.41 5.21
N GLN A 89 -1.14 6.96 6.21
CA GLN A 89 -1.69 6.13 7.27
C GLN A 89 -2.80 6.85 8.04
N GLN A 90 -2.57 8.10 8.43
CA GLN A 90 -3.57 8.90 9.17
C GLN A 90 -4.84 9.14 8.36
N ILE A 91 -4.74 9.38 7.05
CA ILE A 91 -5.89 9.54 6.15
C ILE A 91 -6.66 8.22 6.01
N THR A 92 -5.96 7.11 5.86
CA THR A 92 -6.58 5.77 5.77
C THR A 92 -7.28 5.39 7.07
N ASP A 93 -6.65 5.65 8.22
CA ASP A 93 -7.23 5.38 9.55
C ASP A 93 -8.40 6.32 9.87
N GLY A 94 -8.46 7.49 9.24
CA GLY A 94 -9.57 8.44 9.34
C GLY A 94 -10.90 7.93 8.77
N GLY A 95 -10.86 6.90 7.92
CA GLY A 95 -12.04 6.19 7.43
C GLY A 95 -12.95 6.97 6.49
N GLU A 96 -12.47 8.08 5.90
CA GLU A 96 -13.25 8.91 4.96
C GLU A 96 -13.58 8.18 3.66
N PHE A 97 -12.81 7.14 3.33
CA PHE A 97 -13.06 6.26 2.19
C PHE A 97 -12.46 4.86 2.42
N SER A 98 -13.04 3.86 1.77
CA SER A 98 -12.52 2.49 1.79
C SER A 98 -11.60 2.27 0.60
N ALA A 99 -10.30 2.34 0.82
CA ALA A 99 -9.29 2.06 -0.20
C ALA A 99 -9.30 0.59 -0.63
N ILE A 100 -9.19 0.32 -1.92
CA ILE A 100 -9.12 -1.02 -2.50
C ILE A 100 -7.70 -1.34 -2.96
N ALA A 101 -6.96 -0.30 -3.40
CA ALA A 101 -5.61 -0.41 -3.91
C ALA A 101 -4.66 0.54 -3.16
N GLU A 102 -3.36 0.36 -3.37
CA GLU A 102 -2.34 1.29 -2.90
C GLU A 102 -2.46 2.64 -3.62
N PRO A 103 -2.12 3.75 -2.95
CA PRO A 103 -2.15 5.08 -3.56
C PRO A 103 -1.19 5.17 -4.75
N ASP A 104 -1.69 5.64 -5.89
CA ASP A 104 -0.84 5.95 -7.04
C ASP A 104 -0.24 7.35 -6.88
N MET A 105 1.08 7.38 -6.63
CA MET A 105 1.80 8.63 -6.46
C MET A 105 3.24 8.50 -6.97
N ASP A 106 3.74 9.57 -7.59
CA ASP A 106 5.15 9.66 -7.97
C ASP A 106 6.01 10.26 -6.84
N PHE A 107 6.59 9.38 -6.02
CA PHE A 107 7.52 9.78 -4.94
C PHE A 107 8.73 10.58 -5.43
N GLY A 108 9.13 10.40 -6.70
CA GLY A 108 10.24 11.13 -7.29
C GLY A 108 9.90 12.57 -7.62
N ALA A 109 8.66 12.83 -8.04
CA ALA A 109 8.17 14.17 -8.35
C ALA A 109 7.93 15.01 -7.10
N VAL A 110 7.62 14.38 -5.97
CA VAL A 110 7.36 15.06 -4.69
C VAL A 110 8.66 15.64 -4.13
N LYS A 111 8.73 16.95 -4.00
CA LYS A 111 9.89 17.67 -3.45
C LYS A 111 9.51 18.38 -2.16
N LEU A 112 10.31 18.16 -1.12
CA LEU A 112 10.16 18.88 0.14
C LEU A 112 10.65 20.32 -0.04
N PRO A 113 9.80 21.35 0.18
CA PRO A 113 10.21 22.74 0.03
C PRO A 113 11.15 23.16 1.17
N ASP A 114 12.15 23.99 0.86
CA ASP A 114 13.02 24.57 1.89
C ASP A 114 12.27 25.57 2.78
N VAL A 115 11.24 26.23 2.24
CA VAL A 115 10.41 27.23 2.92
C VAL A 115 8.93 27.01 2.55
N GLY A 116 8.05 27.15 3.54
CA GLY A 116 6.60 26.98 3.35
C GLY A 116 6.09 25.58 3.69
N ASP A 117 4.81 25.38 3.39
CA ASP A 117 4.11 24.13 3.66
C ASP A 117 4.45 23.07 2.61
N PHE A 118 4.37 21.81 3.00
CA PHE A 118 4.62 20.70 2.10
C PHE A 118 3.31 20.18 1.54
N THR A 119 3.14 20.28 0.23
CA THR A 119 1.94 19.82 -0.46
C THR A 119 2.31 18.70 -1.43
N PHE A 120 1.52 17.63 -1.43
CA PHE A 120 1.62 16.53 -2.38
C PHE A 120 0.22 16.02 -2.72
N GLU A 121 0.11 15.32 -3.83
CA GLU A 121 -1.14 14.76 -4.33
C GLU A 121 -0.96 13.29 -4.69
N PHE A 122 -2.04 12.54 -4.56
CA PHE A 122 -2.10 11.15 -4.98
C PHE A 122 -3.52 10.78 -5.42
N LYS A 123 -3.60 9.72 -6.21
CA LYS A 123 -4.86 9.10 -6.60
C LYS A 123 -5.03 7.78 -5.88
N ILE A 124 -6.24 7.47 -5.50
CA ILE A 124 -6.56 6.22 -4.83
C ILE A 124 -7.87 5.64 -5.34
N GLU A 125 -7.88 4.36 -5.58
CA GLU A 125 -9.08 3.62 -5.92
C GLU A 125 -9.84 3.26 -4.65
N VAL A 126 -11.14 3.57 -4.67
CA VAL A 126 -12.02 3.37 -3.53
C VAL A 126 -13.22 2.51 -3.90
N ARG A 127 -13.76 1.85 -2.90
CA ARG A 127 -15.00 1.09 -3.05
C ARG A 127 -16.16 2.06 -3.29
N PRO A 128 -16.87 1.95 -4.42
CA PRO A 128 -18.02 2.82 -4.68
C PRO A 128 -19.18 2.46 -3.76
N GLU A 129 -19.92 3.48 -3.35
CA GLU A 129 -21.21 3.29 -2.72
C GLU A 129 -22.26 3.06 -3.80
N PHE A 130 -23.02 1.99 -3.70
CA PHE A 130 -24.12 1.69 -4.60
C PHE A 130 -25.30 1.11 -3.84
N THR A 131 -26.49 1.41 -4.33
CA THR A 131 -27.73 0.78 -3.83
C THR A 131 -27.88 -0.59 -4.46
N THR A 132 -28.05 -1.61 -3.62
CA THR A 132 -28.32 -2.97 -4.10
C THR A 132 -29.64 -2.97 -4.86
N PRO A 133 -29.65 -3.46 -6.12
CA PRO A 133 -30.91 -3.57 -6.87
C PRO A 133 -31.87 -4.53 -6.18
N ASP A 134 -33.17 -4.31 -6.40
CA ASP A 134 -34.21 -5.24 -5.90
C ASP A 134 -34.08 -6.57 -6.66
N TRP A 135 -33.78 -7.62 -5.92
CA TRP A 135 -33.63 -8.97 -6.44
C TRP A 135 -34.92 -9.80 -6.33
N ASN A 136 -35.98 -9.24 -5.68
CA ASN A 136 -37.28 -9.91 -5.60
C ASN A 136 -37.97 -9.86 -6.95
N GLY A 137 -38.52 -10.99 -7.34
CA GLY A 137 -39.29 -11.10 -8.59
C GLY A 137 -38.45 -11.22 -9.87
N LEU A 138 -37.16 -11.48 -9.75
CA LEU A 138 -36.34 -11.81 -10.94
C LEU A 138 -36.86 -13.08 -11.61
N ALA A 139 -37.19 -13.00 -12.89
CA ALA A 139 -37.54 -14.16 -13.70
C ALA A 139 -36.30 -15.02 -13.98
N LEU A 140 -36.09 -16.03 -13.17
CA LEU A 140 -34.98 -16.95 -13.32
C LEU A 140 -35.45 -18.23 -13.97
N THR A 141 -34.73 -18.68 -15.01
CA THR A 141 -34.95 -19.99 -15.63
C THR A 141 -33.93 -20.97 -15.04
N LYS A 142 -34.41 -21.99 -14.36
CA LYS A 142 -33.59 -23.09 -13.89
C LYS A 142 -33.39 -24.07 -15.05
N SER A 143 -32.15 -24.23 -15.49
CA SER A 143 -31.79 -25.26 -16.46
C SER A 143 -31.79 -26.62 -15.75
N GLU A 144 -32.62 -27.53 -16.21
CA GLU A 144 -32.59 -28.92 -15.79
C GLU A 144 -31.82 -29.72 -16.84
N TYR A 145 -30.71 -30.29 -16.41
CA TYR A 145 -29.93 -31.19 -17.23
C TYR A 145 -30.11 -32.62 -16.72
N PRO A 146 -30.84 -33.48 -17.45
CA PRO A 146 -30.98 -34.89 -17.08
C PRO A 146 -29.61 -35.56 -17.27
N VAL A 147 -29.05 -36.09 -16.18
CA VAL A 147 -27.84 -36.88 -16.25
C VAL A 147 -28.18 -38.21 -16.95
N THR A 148 -27.49 -38.49 -18.05
CA THR A 148 -27.65 -39.70 -18.82
C THR A 148 -26.59 -40.73 -18.43
N ASP A 149 -26.87 -42.01 -18.75
CA ASP A 149 -25.88 -43.09 -18.54
C ASP A 149 -24.57 -42.82 -19.29
N ALA A 150 -24.66 -42.19 -20.45
CA ALA A 150 -23.49 -41.75 -21.23
C ALA A 150 -22.63 -40.69 -20.50
N ASP A 151 -23.24 -39.84 -19.71
CA ASP A 151 -22.51 -38.84 -18.92
C ASP A 151 -21.79 -39.50 -17.72
N VAL A 152 -22.45 -40.50 -17.10
CA VAL A 152 -21.85 -41.30 -16.04
C VAL A 152 -20.65 -42.08 -16.57
N GLU A 153 -20.78 -42.74 -17.73
CA GLU A 153 -19.69 -43.49 -18.37
C GLU A 153 -18.51 -42.57 -18.70
N ARG A 154 -18.77 -41.43 -19.28
CA ARG A 154 -17.75 -40.43 -19.60
C ARG A 154 -17.02 -39.95 -18.37
N GLN A 155 -17.73 -39.73 -17.27
CA GLN A 155 -17.13 -39.31 -16.01
C GLN A 155 -16.32 -40.43 -15.34
N LEU A 156 -16.81 -41.66 -15.44
CA LEU A 156 -16.08 -42.85 -14.97
C LEU A 156 -14.78 -43.01 -15.75
N GLN A 157 -14.82 -42.92 -17.07
CA GLN A 157 -13.62 -43.00 -17.90
C GLN A 157 -12.58 -41.94 -17.52
N ARG A 158 -13.00 -40.70 -17.40
CA ARG A 158 -12.09 -39.62 -16.93
C ARG A 158 -11.48 -39.85 -15.54
N THR A 159 -12.23 -40.49 -14.65
CA THR A 159 -11.75 -40.83 -13.32
C THR A 159 -10.74 -41.98 -13.39
N LEU A 160 -11.01 -43.01 -14.17
CA LEU A 160 -10.10 -44.13 -14.39
C LEU A 160 -8.78 -43.66 -15.01
N GLU A 161 -8.84 -42.81 -16.04
CA GLU A 161 -7.66 -42.23 -16.68
C GLU A 161 -6.78 -41.45 -15.69
N ARG A 162 -7.38 -40.84 -14.67
CA ARG A 162 -6.65 -40.08 -13.64
C ARG A 162 -5.99 -40.98 -12.58
N VAL A 163 -6.64 -42.08 -12.25
CA VAL A 163 -6.23 -42.96 -11.16
C VAL A 163 -5.34 -44.12 -11.65
N THR A 164 -5.51 -44.53 -12.91
CA THR A 164 -4.72 -45.62 -13.50
C THR A 164 -3.29 -45.15 -13.76
N PRO A 165 -2.26 -45.80 -13.24
CA PRO A 165 -0.89 -45.49 -13.59
C PRO A 165 -0.64 -45.79 -15.05
N GLY A 166 0.04 -44.85 -15.76
CA GLY A 166 0.41 -45.05 -17.16
C GLY A 166 1.41 -46.18 -17.32
N GLU A 167 1.26 -47.01 -18.36
CA GLU A 167 2.26 -47.97 -18.79
C GLU A 167 3.18 -47.33 -19.84
N PRO A 168 4.51 -47.54 -19.78
CA PRO A 168 5.42 -47.01 -20.77
C PRO A 168 5.11 -47.64 -22.14
N CYS A 169 4.92 -46.80 -23.16
CA CYS A 169 4.66 -47.22 -24.53
C CYS A 169 5.81 -46.81 -25.44
N ASP A 170 6.40 -47.74 -26.18
CA ASP A 170 7.50 -47.49 -27.13
C ASP A 170 6.96 -47.27 -28.55
N GLY A 171 6.06 -46.31 -28.75
CA GLY A 171 5.42 -46.01 -30.02
C GLY A 171 5.37 -44.54 -30.37
N GLU A 172 4.83 -44.23 -31.57
CA GLU A 172 4.48 -42.86 -31.90
C GLU A 172 3.34 -42.36 -30.98
N ALA A 173 3.45 -41.12 -30.50
CA ALA A 173 2.46 -40.52 -29.63
C ALA A 173 1.07 -40.50 -30.28
N GLN A 174 0.07 -41.05 -29.61
CA GLN A 174 -1.30 -41.09 -30.01
C GLN A 174 -2.22 -40.22 -29.16
N LEU A 175 -3.40 -39.91 -29.70
CA LEU A 175 -4.37 -39.10 -28.98
C LEU A 175 -4.84 -39.88 -27.72
N GLY A 176 -4.49 -39.40 -26.51
CA GLY A 176 -4.79 -40.05 -25.24
C GLY A 176 -3.57 -40.48 -24.45
N ASP A 177 -2.37 -40.46 -25.06
CA ASP A 177 -1.11 -40.72 -24.37
C ASP A 177 -0.75 -39.59 -23.40
N ARG A 178 -0.06 -39.89 -22.33
CA ARG A 178 0.40 -38.96 -21.27
C ARG A 178 1.91 -38.95 -21.15
#